data_9e723283d019124f31750ece2e50e4f8
#
_entry.id   9e723283d019124f31750ece2e50e4f8
#
_cell.length_a   1.000
_cell.length_b   1.000
_cell.length_c   1.000
_cell.angle_alpha   90.00
_cell.angle_beta   90.00
_cell.angle_gamma   90.00
#
_symmetry.space_group_name_H-M   'P 1'
#
loop_
_entity.id
_entity.type
_entity.pdbx_description
1 polymer ?
#
loop_
_entity_poly.entity_id
_entity_poly.type
_entity_poly.pdbx_seq_one_letter_code
_entity_poly.pdbx_strand_id
1 'polypeptide(L)'
;MKTKLTTLALIALTSGVFAAPQTFDFKDPKGINNAGFKLDAPLESINGTASGVSGTVSFDPENPGATTGKIVVATASLMVPNSMQRGHMLGAQWLDAAKFPEISFEAKEFKNVKTEGDTTTADVTGTFTLKGISKELTVPVKLTYMKDKLADRMPGQKGDLLVIRAGFSIKRTDFNVNPGQNEDKVSNTIELTLSIAGASAK
;
A
#
# COMPACT_ATOMS: atom_id res chain seq x y z
N MET A 1 -2.82 73.26 19.32
CA MET A 1 -3.40 71.90 19.51
C MET A 1 -2.95 71.05 18.35
N LYS A 2 -2.05 70.10 18.59
CA LYS A 2 -1.56 69.17 17.56
C LYS A 2 -2.26 67.81 17.76
N THR A 3 -3.15 67.49 16.84
CA THR A 3 -3.90 66.22 16.83
C THR A 3 -2.98 65.12 16.26
N LYS A 4 -2.67 64.10 17.05
CA LYS A 4 -1.94 62.93 16.59
C LYS A 4 -2.93 61.90 16.03
N LEU A 5 -2.84 61.63 14.74
CA LEU A 5 -3.57 60.54 14.09
C LEU A 5 -2.83 59.23 14.35
N THR A 6 -3.45 58.32 15.09
CA THR A 6 -2.92 56.99 15.35
C THR A 6 -3.49 56.03 14.28
N THR A 7 -2.66 55.60 13.34
CA THR A 7 -3.06 54.64 12.30
C THR A 7 -3.05 53.23 12.92
N LEU A 8 -4.25 52.65 13.04
CA LEU A 8 -4.41 51.27 13.49
C LEU A 8 -4.21 50.34 12.29
N ALA A 9 -3.08 49.62 12.25
CA ALA A 9 -2.80 48.59 11.23
C ALA A 9 -3.61 47.32 11.57
N LEU A 10 -4.62 47.02 10.74
CA LEU A 10 -5.39 45.79 10.82
C LEU A 10 -4.60 44.66 10.16
N ILE A 11 -3.98 43.78 10.95
CA ILE A 11 -3.31 42.56 10.48
C ILE A 11 -4.42 41.56 10.19
N ALA A 12 -4.75 41.35 8.92
CA ALA A 12 -5.60 40.24 8.48
C ALA A 12 -4.85 38.93 8.59
N LEU A 13 -5.15 38.14 9.62
CA LEU A 13 -4.75 36.72 9.66
C LEU A 13 -5.54 35.98 8.57
N THR A 14 -4.89 35.66 7.47
CA THR A 14 -5.42 34.70 6.50
C THR A 14 -5.26 33.30 7.10
N SER A 15 -6.31 32.78 7.70
CA SER A 15 -6.40 31.35 8.05
C SER A 15 -6.38 30.55 6.74
N GLY A 16 -5.24 29.94 6.44
CA GLY A 16 -5.16 28.96 5.37
C GLY A 16 -6.14 27.83 5.67
N VAL A 17 -7.13 27.65 4.81
CA VAL A 17 -8.00 26.47 4.86
C VAL A 17 -7.15 25.30 4.41
N PHE A 18 -6.52 24.59 5.34
CA PHE A 18 -5.90 23.31 5.05
C PHE A 18 -7.02 22.32 4.71
N ALA A 19 -6.96 21.72 3.53
CA ALA A 19 -7.84 20.62 3.19
C ALA A 19 -7.61 19.49 4.22
N ALA A 20 -8.68 18.94 4.78
CA ALA A 20 -8.56 17.81 5.70
C ALA A 20 -8.08 16.56 4.94
N PRO A 21 -7.28 15.67 5.58
CA PRO A 21 -6.90 14.41 4.99
C PRO A 21 -8.11 13.63 4.50
N GLN A 22 -8.03 13.06 3.30
CA GLN A 22 -9.08 12.22 2.72
C GLN A 22 -8.78 10.75 2.98
N THR A 23 -9.83 9.96 3.25
CA THR A 23 -9.71 8.52 3.38
C THR A 23 -10.02 7.84 2.05
N PHE A 24 -9.10 7.01 1.58
CA PHE A 24 -9.23 6.20 0.38
C PHE A 24 -9.44 4.73 0.76
N ASP A 25 -10.53 4.13 0.29
CA ASP A 25 -10.81 2.70 0.44
C ASP A 25 -10.25 1.93 -0.77
N PHE A 26 -9.43 0.91 -0.49
CA PHE A 26 -8.77 0.06 -1.49
C PHE A 26 -9.54 -1.22 -1.79
N LYS A 27 -10.70 -1.43 -1.22
CA LYS A 27 -11.59 -2.52 -1.62
C LYS A 27 -12.02 -2.32 -3.07
N ASP A 28 -11.67 -3.27 -3.93
CA ASP A 28 -11.91 -3.18 -5.35
C ASP A 28 -12.95 -4.21 -5.82
N PRO A 29 -14.20 -3.80 -6.03
CA PRO A 29 -15.24 -4.71 -6.52
C PRO A 29 -14.99 -5.23 -7.94
N LYS A 30 -14.10 -4.58 -8.71
CA LYS A 30 -13.69 -5.04 -10.04
C LYS A 30 -12.57 -6.08 -10.02
N GLY A 31 -11.88 -6.26 -8.88
CA GLY A 31 -10.77 -7.20 -8.73
C GLY A 31 -9.53 -6.87 -9.57
N ILE A 32 -9.32 -5.57 -9.90
CA ILE A 32 -8.17 -5.10 -10.69
C ILE A 32 -6.97 -4.80 -9.77
N ASN A 33 -7.23 -4.39 -8.53
CA ASN A 33 -6.18 -4.24 -7.53
C ASN A 33 -5.46 -5.56 -7.32
N ASN A 34 -4.13 -5.54 -7.42
CA ASN A 34 -3.36 -6.77 -7.25
C ASN A 34 -2.03 -6.53 -6.54
N ALA A 35 -1.59 -7.57 -5.86
CA ALA A 35 -0.22 -7.76 -5.40
C ALA A 35 0.42 -8.89 -6.21
N GLY A 36 1.59 -8.65 -6.76
CA GLY A 36 2.39 -9.66 -7.44
C GLY A 36 3.47 -10.21 -6.53
N PHE A 37 3.86 -11.47 -6.75
CA PHE A 37 5.01 -12.06 -6.09
C PHE A 37 5.81 -12.95 -7.05
N LYS A 38 7.12 -12.95 -6.85
CA LYS A 38 8.06 -13.79 -7.60
C LYS A 38 9.08 -14.44 -6.66
N LEU A 39 9.32 -15.73 -6.85
CA LEU A 39 10.40 -16.47 -6.22
C LEU A 39 11.23 -17.10 -7.33
N ASP A 40 12.44 -16.61 -7.53
CA ASP A 40 13.35 -17.07 -8.59
C ASP A 40 14.42 -17.93 -7.95
N ALA A 41 14.30 -19.23 -8.11
CA ALA A 41 15.23 -20.23 -7.59
C ALA A 41 16.03 -20.87 -8.74
N PRO A 42 17.15 -21.56 -8.46
CA PRO A 42 18.00 -22.17 -9.51
C PRO A 42 17.28 -23.12 -10.46
N LEU A 43 16.30 -23.88 -9.97
CA LEU A 43 15.59 -24.87 -10.78
C LEU A 43 14.19 -24.40 -11.24
N GLU A 44 13.54 -23.52 -10.48
CA GLU A 44 12.15 -23.12 -10.74
C GLU A 44 11.95 -21.61 -10.49
N SER A 45 11.10 -20.98 -11.31
CA SER A 45 10.65 -19.62 -11.10
C SER A 45 9.14 -19.61 -10.86
N ILE A 46 8.73 -19.20 -9.67
CA ILE A 46 7.33 -19.13 -9.27
C ILE A 46 6.87 -17.66 -9.40
N ASN A 47 5.84 -17.46 -10.19
CA ASN A 47 5.21 -16.15 -10.35
C ASN A 47 3.74 -16.26 -10.00
N GLY A 48 3.26 -15.33 -9.19
CA GLY A 48 1.87 -15.33 -8.77
C GLY A 48 1.32 -13.94 -8.50
N THR A 49 0.02 -13.89 -8.28
CA THR A 49 -0.72 -12.65 -7.97
C THR A 49 -1.73 -12.90 -6.86
N ALA A 50 -2.20 -11.81 -6.23
CA ALA A 50 -3.32 -11.83 -5.30
C ALA A 50 -4.24 -10.64 -5.61
N SER A 51 -5.56 -10.89 -5.70
CA SER A 51 -6.58 -9.87 -5.99
C SER A 51 -7.44 -9.48 -4.78
N GLY A 52 -7.32 -10.20 -3.67
CA GLY A 52 -8.07 -9.93 -2.43
C GLY A 52 -7.47 -8.77 -1.63
N VAL A 53 -7.32 -7.60 -2.28
CA VAL A 53 -6.76 -6.39 -1.65
C VAL A 53 -7.87 -5.57 -1.02
N SER A 54 -7.61 -5.06 0.18
CA SER A 54 -8.48 -4.16 0.94
C SER A 54 -7.65 -3.24 1.85
N GLY A 55 -8.32 -2.41 2.63
CA GLY A 55 -7.69 -1.49 3.57
C GLY A 55 -7.98 -0.03 3.24
N THR A 56 -7.48 0.86 4.07
CA THR A 56 -7.70 2.29 3.95
C THR A 56 -6.41 3.07 4.11
N VAL A 57 -6.31 4.19 3.40
CA VAL A 57 -5.20 5.14 3.52
C VAL A 57 -5.79 6.53 3.69
N SER A 58 -5.34 7.25 4.71
CA SER A 58 -5.60 8.67 4.91
C SER A 58 -4.48 9.45 4.23
N PHE A 59 -4.81 10.25 3.23
CA PHE A 59 -3.86 10.99 2.42
C PHE A 59 -4.29 12.46 2.30
N ASP A 60 -3.33 13.35 2.47
CA ASP A 60 -3.47 14.79 2.23
C ASP A 60 -2.48 15.19 1.14
N PRO A 61 -2.95 15.64 -0.04
CA PRO A 61 -2.07 16.07 -1.12
C PRO A 61 -1.20 17.28 -0.76
N GLU A 62 -1.63 18.11 0.20
CA GLU A 62 -0.87 19.27 0.68
C GLU A 62 0.20 18.85 1.74
N ASN A 63 0.01 17.69 2.38
CA ASN A 63 0.94 17.16 3.37
C ASN A 63 1.13 15.64 3.23
N PRO A 64 1.70 15.16 2.13
CA PRO A 64 1.86 13.72 1.87
C PRO A 64 2.68 12.97 2.91
N GLY A 65 3.57 13.67 3.62
CA GLY A 65 4.38 13.09 4.69
C GLY A 65 3.57 12.64 5.92
N ALA A 66 2.35 13.16 6.11
CA ALA A 66 1.45 12.76 7.18
C ALA A 66 0.53 11.58 6.81
N THR A 67 0.78 10.93 5.68
CA THR A 67 -0.01 9.78 5.22
C THR A 67 0.05 8.63 6.23
N THR A 68 -1.11 8.06 6.52
CA THR A 68 -1.26 6.87 7.36
C THR A 68 -2.17 5.87 6.68
N GLY A 69 -2.05 4.59 7.04
CA GLY A 69 -2.97 3.60 6.50
C GLY A 69 -2.47 2.18 6.62
N LYS A 70 -3.37 1.27 6.29
CA LYS A 70 -3.10 -0.16 6.29
C LYS A 70 -3.68 -0.79 5.03
N ILE A 71 -2.85 -1.55 4.32
CA ILE A 71 -3.26 -2.39 3.20
C ILE A 71 -3.22 -3.84 3.65
N VAL A 72 -4.24 -4.58 3.30
CA VAL A 72 -4.43 -5.99 3.62
C VAL A 72 -4.63 -6.77 2.32
N VAL A 73 -3.99 -7.94 2.24
CA VAL A 73 -4.16 -8.92 1.17
C VAL A 73 -4.68 -10.21 1.78
N ALA A 74 -5.83 -10.68 1.32
CA ALA A 74 -6.37 -11.97 1.76
C ALA A 74 -5.44 -13.11 1.30
N THR A 75 -4.88 -13.89 2.23
CA THR A 75 -3.94 -14.98 1.92
C THR A 75 -4.55 -16.01 0.96
N ALA A 76 -5.84 -16.31 1.11
CA ALA A 76 -6.55 -17.24 0.22
C ALA A 76 -6.70 -16.73 -1.22
N SER A 77 -6.49 -15.43 -1.48
CA SER A 77 -6.56 -14.84 -2.83
C SER A 77 -5.29 -15.03 -3.65
N LEU A 78 -4.21 -15.55 -3.06
CA LEU A 78 -2.98 -15.83 -3.78
C LEU A 78 -3.20 -16.94 -4.83
N MET A 79 -2.70 -16.66 -6.03
CA MET A 79 -2.83 -17.52 -7.20
C MET A 79 -1.47 -17.73 -7.85
N VAL A 80 -1.21 -18.98 -8.23
CA VAL A 80 -0.16 -19.39 -9.18
C VAL A 80 -0.81 -20.25 -10.25
N PRO A 81 -0.22 -20.36 -11.46
CA PRO A 81 -0.82 -21.14 -12.56
C PRO A 81 -1.08 -22.61 -12.23
N ASN A 82 -0.20 -23.24 -11.44
CA ASN A 82 -0.32 -24.65 -11.07
C ASN A 82 -1.20 -24.79 -9.80
N SER A 83 -2.34 -25.50 -9.92
CA SER A 83 -3.31 -25.69 -8.83
C SER A 83 -2.75 -26.50 -7.65
N MET A 84 -1.90 -27.52 -7.92
CA MET A 84 -1.25 -28.31 -6.88
C MET A 84 -0.27 -27.45 -6.09
N GLN A 85 0.56 -26.66 -6.79
CA GLN A 85 1.49 -25.72 -6.19
C GLN A 85 0.74 -24.66 -5.35
N ARG A 86 -0.43 -24.18 -5.84
CA ARG A 86 -1.30 -23.29 -5.07
C ARG A 86 -1.78 -23.95 -3.77
N GLY A 87 -2.22 -25.20 -3.84
CA GLY A 87 -2.63 -25.97 -2.66
C GLY A 87 -1.53 -26.07 -1.61
N HIS A 88 -0.30 -26.38 -2.04
CA HIS A 88 0.86 -26.41 -1.14
C HIS A 88 1.15 -25.03 -0.55
N MET A 89 1.18 -23.98 -1.37
CA MET A 89 1.45 -22.60 -0.94
C MET A 89 0.48 -22.13 0.16
N LEU A 90 -0.81 -22.44 0.05
CA LEU A 90 -1.81 -22.07 1.04
C LEU A 90 -1.86 -23.00 2.26
N GLY A 91 -1.22 -24.16 2.20
CA GLY A 91 -1.21 -25.17 3.24
C GLY A 91 -0.38 -24.80 4.48
N ALA A 92 -0.55 -25.60 5.54
CA ALA A 92 0.01 -25.34 6.87
C ALA A 92 1.54 -25.23 6.93
N GLN A 93 2.26 -25.97 6.08
CA GLN A 93 3.73 -25.91 6.01
C GLN A 93 4.23 -24.59 5.42
N TRP A 94 3.43 -23.95 4.54
CA TRP A 94 3.80 -22.71 3.85
C TRP A 94 3.11 -21.52 4.50
N LEU A 95 2.04 -21.00 3.93
CA LEU A 95 1.40 -19.78 4.41
C LEU A 95 0.36 -20.04 5.50
N ASP A 96 -0.14 -21.28 5.61
CA ASP A 96 -1.20 -21.65 6.57
C ASP A 96 -2.39 -20.68 6.51
N ALA A 97 -2.94 -20.51 5.31
CA ALA A 97 -3.94 -19.50 5.01
C ALA A 97 -5.22 -19.62 5.88
N ALA A 98 -5.52 -20.83 6.36
CA ALA A 98 -6.65 -21.08 7.27
C ALA A 98 -6.43 -20.44 8.65
N LYS A 99 -5.19 -20.46 9.15
CA LYS A 99 -4.80 -19.87 10.43
C LYS A 99 -4.40 -18.39 10.30
N PHE A 100 -3.80 -18.02 9.20
CA PHE A 100 -3.31 -16.67 8.92
C PHE A 100 -3.97 -16.13 7.65
N PRO A 101 -5.24 -15.69 7.73
CA PRO A 101 -6.03 -15.31 6.56
C PRO A 101 -5.58 -14.00 5.91
N GLU A 102 -4.69 -13.23 6.54
CA GLU A 102 -4.31 -11.90 6.09
C GLU A 102 -2.79 -11.73 6.05
N ILE A 103 -2.34 -11.04 5.01
CA ILE A 103 -1.01 -10.44 4.87
C ILE A 103 -1.23 -8.93 4.90
N SER A 104 -0.46 -8.17 5.68
CA SER A 104 -0.71 -6.73 5.80
C SER A 104 0.56 -5.89 5.85
N PHE A 105 0.42 -4.63 5.43
CA PHE A 105 1.41 -3.58 5.65
C PHE A 105 0.71 -2.36 6.27
N GLU A 106 1.18 -1.93 7.44
CA GLU A 106 0.69 -0.77 8.16
C GLU A 106 1.78 0.30 8.19
N ALA A 107 1.52 1.41 7.50
CA ALA A 107 2.46 2.52 7.37
C ALA A 107 2.59 3.28 8.69
N LYS A 108 3.84 3.62 9.07
CA LYS A 108 4.16 4.38 10.29
C LYS A 108 4.82 5.72 9.99
N GLU A 109 5.75 5.74 9.05
CA GLU A 109 6.58 6.91 8.79
C GLU A 109 6.89 7.05 7.31
N PHE A 110 6.81 8.27 6.79
CA PHE A 110 7.18 8.63 5.44
C PHE A 110 8.46 9.49 5.47
N LYS A 111 9.52 9.03 4.81
CA LYS A 111 10.78 9.74 4.65
C LYS A 111 11.05 10.03 3.19
N ASN A 112 11.98 10.96 2.93
CA ASN A 112 12.43 11.32 1.59
C ASN A 112 11.28 11.68 0.64
N VAL A 113 10.23 12.30 1.19
CA VAL A 113 9.01 12.65 0.44
C VAL A 113 9.34 13.69 -0.62
N LYS A 114 9.00 13.36 -1.88
CA LYS A 114 9.15 14.26 -3.04
C LYS A 114 7.86 14.24 -3.83
N THR A 115 7.31 15.42 -4.12
CA THR A 115 6.09 15.56 -4.91
C THR A 115 6.40 16.31 -6.22
N GLU A 116 6.00 15.71 -7.34
CA GLU A 116 6.10 16.28 -8.67
C GLU A 116 4.73 16.14 -9.36
N GLY A 117 4.02 17.25 -9.54
CA GLY A 117 2.63 17.25 -10.00
C GLY A 117 1.74 16.40 -9.09
N ASP A 118 1.00 15.46 -9.67
CA ASP A 118 0.09 14.57 -8.94
C ASP A 118 0.79 13.35 -8.30
N THR A 119 2.10 13.26 -8.41
CA THR A 119 2.88 12.09 -7.99
C THR A 119 3.77 12.42 -6.80
N THR A 120 3.67 11.63 -5.75
CA THR A 120 4.54 11.65 -4.58
C THR A 120 5.33 10.34 -4.49
N THR A 121 6.64 10.44 -4.30
CA THR A 121 7.50 9.30 -3.96
C THR A 121 8.00 9.44 -2.53
N ALA A 122 8.13 8.32 -1.83
CA ALA A 122 8.62 8.29 -0.46
C ALA A 122 9.22 6.93 -0.10
N ASP A 123 10.08 6.91 0.91
CA ASP A 123 10.48 5.70 1.62
C ASP A 123 9.55 5.55 2.83
N VAL A 124 8.71 4.50 2.81
CA VAL A 124 7.69 4.28 3.84
C VAL A 124 8.14 3.18 4.78
N THR A 125 8.41 3.54 6.03
CA THR A 125 8.66 2.58 7.10
C THR A 125 7.32 2.14 7.71
N GLY A 126 7.13 0.83 7.84
CA GLY A 126 5.88 0.27 8.37
C GLY A 126 6.04 -1.15 8.88
N THR A 127 4.99 -1.68 9.46
CA THR A 127 4.91 -3.06 9.94
C THR A 127 4.33 -3.96 8.85
N PHE A 128 5.14 -4.86 8.32
CA PHE A 128 4.71 -5.94 7.43
C PHE A 128 4.44 -7.21 8.23
N THR A 129 3.27 -7.79 8.04
CA THR A 129 2.86 -9.03 8.72
C THR A 129 2.56 -10.13 7.70
N LEU A 130 3.22 -11.26 7.86
CA LEU A 130 3.05 -12.46 7.04
C LEU A 130 3.08 -13.70 7.95
N LYS A 131 2.12 -14.61 7.77
CA LYS A 131 2.02 -15.84 8.56
C LYS A 131 2.09 -15.58 10.09
N GLY A 132 1.45 -14.49 10.54
CA GLY A 132 1.40 -14.09 11.95
C GLY A 132 2.69 -13.49 12.51
N ILE A 133 3.76 -13.37 11.73
CA ILE A 133 5.00 -12.72 12.12
C ILE A 133 5.04 -11.31 11.56
N SER A 134 5.33 -10.34 12.43
CA SER A 134 5.42 -8.93 12.07
C SER A 134 6.88 -8.47 12.08
N LYS A 135 7.29 -7.75 11.05
CA LYS A 135 8.60 -7.10 10.96
C LYS A 135 8.45 -5.67 10.46
N GLU A 136 9.33 -4.81 10.91
CA GLU A 136 9.43 -3.46 10.38
C GLU A 136 10.26 -3.48 9.10
N LEU A 137 9.71 -2.89 8.03
CA LEU A 137 10.35 -2.76 6.73
C LEU A 137 10.26 -1.32 6.25
N THR A 138 11.24 -0.89 5.45
CA THR A 138 11.18 0.35 4.69
C THR A 138 11.01 0.02 3.21
N VAL A 139 9.96 0.55 2.60
CA VAL A 139 9.53 0.22 1.24
C VAL A 139 9.47 1.51 0.40
N PRO A 140 10.08 1.56 -0.79
CA PRO A 140 9.89 2.66 -1.71
C PRO A 140 8.46 2.62 -2.28
N VAL A 141 7.75 3.73 -2.16
CA VAL A 141 6.35 3.85 -2.57
C VAL A 141 6.19 5.04 -3.52
N LYS A 142 5.37 4.85 -4.54
CA LYS A 142 4.87 5.90 -5.42
C LYS A 142 3.37 6.04 -5.24
N LEU A 143 2.93 7.23 -4.84
CA LEU A 143 1.54 7.63 -4.71
C LEU A 143 1.19 8.54 -5.88
N THR A 144 0.05 8.32 -6.55
CA THR A 144 -0.47 9.26 -7.55
C THR A 144 -1.88 9.64 -7.15
N TYR A 145 -2.07 10.90 -6.78
CA TYR A 145 -3.38 11.46 -6.43
C TYR A 145 -4.07 11.98 -7.69
N MET A 146 -5.29 11.53 -7.91
CA MET A 146 -6.06 11.86 -9.11
C MET A 146 -7.39 12.49 -8.68
N LYS A 147 -7.40 13.82 -8.60
CA LYS A 147 -8.56 14.61 -8.20
C LYS A 147 -9.70 14.47 -9.20
N ASP A 148 -10.92 14.24 -8.70
CA ASP A 148 -12.17 14.11 -9.47
C ASP A 148 -12.14 13.02 -10.57
N LYS A 149 -11.25 12.02 -10.41
CA LYS A 149 -11.06 10.92 -11.40
C LYS A 149 -11.75 9.60 -11.03
N LEU A 150 -12.56 9.58 -9.97
CA LEU A 150 -13.24 8.35 -9.57
C LEU A 150 -14.19 7.85 -10.66
N ALA A 151 -14.90 8.75 -11.37
CA ALA A 151 -15.80 8.38 -12.45
C ALA A 151 -15.13 7.64 -13.61
N ASP A 152 -13.84 7.92 -13.89
CA ASP A 152 -13.06 7.24 -14.94
C ASP A 152 -12.84 5.76 -14.60
N ARG A 153 -12.79 5.41 -13.31
CA ARG A 153 -12.67 4.04 -12.81
C ARG A 153 -14.02 3.40 -12.46
N MET A 154 -14.93 4.18 -11.87
CA MET A 154 -16.24 3.73 -11.38
C MET A 154 -17.33 4.66 -11.95
N PRO A 155 -17.86 4.38 -13.13
CA PRO A 155 -18.87 5.22 -13.79
C PRO A 155 -20.06 5.52 -12.88
N GLY A 156 -20.48 6.78 -12.85
CA GLY A 156 -21.58 7.25 -12.00
C GLY A 156 -21.20 7.66 -10.58
N GLN A 157 -19.96 7.44 -10.16
CA GLN A 157 -19.46 7.87 -8.85
C GLN A 157 -18.59 9.13 -9.01
N LYS A 158 -18.77 10.08 -8.08
CA LYS A 158 -17.92 11.29 -8.00
C LYS A 158 -16.92 11.12 -6.87
N GLY A 159 -15.72 11.66 -7.05
CA GLY A 159 -14.67 11.60 -6.02
C GLY A 159 -13.27 11.51 -6.61
N ASP A 160 -12.34 11.18 -5.76
CA ASP A 160 -10.91 11.17 -6.04
C ASP A 160 -10.37 9.74 -6.03
N LEU A 161 -9.22 9.52 -6.68
CA LEU A 161 -8.47 8.27 -6.64
C LEU A 161 -7.08 8.49 -6.06
N LEU A 162 -6.61 7.51 -5.29
CA LEU A 162 -5.22 7.40 -4.87
C LEU A 162 -4.64 6.08 -5.40
N VAL A 163 -3.69 6.20 -6.31
CA VAL A 163 -2.99 5.04 -6.90
C VAL A 163 -1.70 4.80 -6.12
N ILE A 164 -1.47 3.57 -5.69
CA ILE A 164 -0.25 3.16 -4.98
C ILE A 164 0.49 2.12 -5.80
N ARG A 165 1.79 2.36 -5.97
CA ARG A 165 2.75 1.42 -6.56
C ARG A 165 3.91 1.23 -5.61
N ALA A 166 4.30 -0.02 -5.38
CA ALA A 166 5.46 -0.36 -4.58
C ALA A 166 6.14 -1.62 -5.13
N GLY A 167 7.43 -1.74 -4.86
CA GLY A 167 8.21 -2.95 -5.16
C GLY A 167 9.28 -3.12 -4.10
N PHE A 168 9.36 -4.31 -3.50
CA PHE A 168 10.33 -4.62 -2.45
C PHE A 168 10.53 -6.13 -2.36
N SER A 169 11.52 -6.55 -1.57
CA SER A 169 11.80 -7.97 -1.36
C SER A 169 11.82 -8.31 0.12
N ILE A 170 11.42 -9.54 0.44
CA ILE A 170 11.49 -10.12 1.78
C ILE A 170 12.16 -11.48 1.72
N LYS A 171 12.59 -12.01 2.86
CA LYS A 171 13.01 -13.40 2.97
C LYS A 171 11.91 -14.24 3.61
N ARG A 172 11.52 -15.35 2.98
CA ARG A 172 10.49 -16.25 3.52
C ARG A 172 10.85 -16.84 4.89
N THR A 173 12.17 -17.05 5.12
CA THR A 173 12.68 -17.52 6.42
C THR A 173 12.40 -16.54 7.55
N ASP A 174 12.38 -15.23 7.27
CA ASP A 174 12.09 -14.19 8.25
C ASP A 174 10.66 -14.25 8.81
N PHE A 175 9.77 -14.92 8.08
CA PHE A 175 8.36 -15.09 8.42
C PHE A 175 7.98 -16.56 8.67
N ASN A 176 8.96 -17.41 8.93
CA ASN A 176 8.76 -18.83 9.18
C ASN A 176 7.93 -19.53 8.07
N VAL A 177 8.14 -19.14 6.81
CA VAL A 177 7.53 -19.78 5.66
C VAL A 177 8.45 -20.88 5.17
N ASN A 178 8.25 -22.11 5.65
CA ASN A 178 9.02 -23.32 5.34
C ASN A 178 10.55 -23.08 5.28
N PRO A 179 11.18 -22.60 6.37
CA PRO A 179 12.57 -22.15 6.36
C PRO A 179 13.54 -23.28 6.08
N GLY A 180 14.56 -23.00 5.24
CA GLY A 180 15.65 -23.94 4.94
C GLY A 180 15.24 -25.15 4.08
N GLN A 181 14.01 -25.18 3.54
CA GLN A 181 13.52 -26.28 2.73
C GLN A 181 13.33 -25.86 1.27
N ASN A 182 13.73 -26.75 0.35
CA ASN A 182 13.51 -26.61 -1.10
C ASN A 182 14.03 -25.29 -1.69
N GLU A 183 15.16 -24.75 -1.22
CA GLU A 183 15.66 -23.44 -1.70
C GLU A 183 16.17 -23.49 -3.14
N ASP A 184 16.44 -24.68 -3.65
CA ASP A 184 16.76 -24.96 -5.06
C ASP A 184 15.55 -24.78 -6.01
N LYS A 185 14.31 -24.92 -5.49
CA LYS A 185 13.04 -24.79 -6.24
C LYS A 185 12.21 -23.60 -5.80
N VAL A 186 12.33 -23.20 -4.55
CA VAL A 186 11.58 -22.10 -3.97
C VAL A 186 12.53 -21.14 -3.28
N SER A 187 12.87 -20.07 -3.95
CA SER A 187 13.82 -19.07 -3.44
C SER A 187 13.48 -18.59 -2.03
N ASN A 188 14.50 -18.36 -1.22
CA ASN A 188 14.31 -17.68 0.07
C ASN A 188 13.89 -16.21 -0.10
N THR A 189 14.30 -15.57 -1.18
CA THR A 189 13.88 -14.20 -1.50
C THR A 189 12.55 -14.22 -2.23
N ILE A 190 11.61 -13.42 -1.75
CA ILE A 190 10.32 -13.14 -2.40
C ILE A 190 10.34 -11.69 -2.86
N GLU A 191 10.28 -11.48 -4.18
CA GLU A 191 10.05 -10.18 -4.77
C GLU A 191 8.55 -9.89 -4.74
N LEU A 192 8.17 -8.72 -4.23
CA LEU A 192 6.79 -8.28 -4.08
C LEU A 192 6.53 -7.01 -4.88
N THR A 193 5.38 -6.95 -5.54
CA THR A 193 4.90 -5.75 -6.21
C THR A 193 3.49 -5.44 -5.78
N LEU A 194 3.16 -4.15 -5.66
CA LEU A 194 1.81 -3.68 -5.34
C LEU A 194 1.33 -2.73 -6.42
N SER A 195 0.14 -2.99 -6.94
CA SER A 195 -0.50 -2.20 -7.98
C SER A 195 -1.97 -2.02 -7.64
N ILE A 196 -2.29 -0.95 -6.91
CA ILE A 196 -3.63 -0.74 -6.36
C ILE A 196 -4.10 0.70 -6.52
N ALA A 197 -5.42 0.89 -6.52
CA ALA A 197 -6.08 2.19 -6.52
C ALA A 197 -7.21 2.19 -5.50
N GLY A 198 -7.21 3.18 -4.64
CA GLY A 198 -8.25 3.43 -3.64
C GLY A 198 -9.14 4.57 -4.08
N ALA A 199 -10.38 4.55 -3.61
CA ALA A 199 -11.42 5.53 -3.91
C ALA A 199 -11.80 6.35 -2.66
N SER A 200 -11.95 7.65 -2.84
CA SER A 200 -12.60 8.56 -1.88
C SER A 200 -13.83 9.15 -2.57
N ALA A 201 -15.00 8.61 -2.26
CA ALA A 201 -16.27 9.10 -2.81
C ALA A 201 -16.69 10.42 -2.14
N LYS A 202 -17.32 11.31 -2.94
CA LYS A 202 -17.90 12.61 -2.50
C LYS A 202 -19.40 12.58 -2.55
#